data_46e96b66a494e0c1581f41ee41f6798d
#
_entry.id   46e96b66a494e0c1581f41ee41f6798d
#
_cell.length_a   1.000
_cell.length_b   1.000
_cell.length_c   1.000
_cell.angle_alpha   90.00
_cell.angle_beta   90.00
_cell.angle_gamma   90.00
#
_symmetry.space_group_name_H-M   'P 1'
#
loop_
_entity.id
_entity.type
_entity.pdbx_description
1 polymer ?
#
loop_
_entity_poly.entity_id
_entity_poly.type
_entity_poly.pdbx_seq_one_letter_code
_entity_poly.pdbx_strand_id
1 'polypeptide(L)'
;MDNRVNVAVVVGVIFVLAFAVTLTQSDNQVESQINEDDIPEELIYEWLKKYDPSEQTISVSGTATASSSPDTLIIVLGVESVAKTANESLSENSNSLNSVISSLSDSGISKDDIQTSNFSIYPLYDNIEDSNGNWQQIVNGYRVSNILSIQTEKIDSAGDIIDVAVSSGANRVNDISFQLSDNKLEKISDDLIADAINDATQKAEKALVPLKQKIVGVKSVVIHDNVVPYYDSPMRASFDGFAESSMKSSPIMSGDEEITTNVSVVFYISQQ
;
A
#
# COMPACT_ATOMS: atom_id res chain seq x y z
N MET A 1 -39.42 -32.72 25.41
CA MET A 1 -38.18 -32.29 24.84
C MET A 1 -38.55 -31.34 23.71
N ASP A 2 -38.39 -30.02 23.60
CA ASP A 2 -37.39 -29.24 24.23
C ASP A 2 -37.75 -27.73 24.18
N ASN A 3 -38.44 -27.25 25.22
CA ASN A 3 -38.58 -25.79 25.37
C ASN A 3 -37.30 -25.06 25.80
N ARG A 4 -36.28 -25.83 26.23
CA ARG A 4 -35.04 -25.21 26.75
C ARG A 4 -34.02 -24.84 25.68
N VAL A 5 -34.06 -25.51 24.53
CA VAL A 5 -33.14 -25.20 23.41
C VAL A 5 -33.59 -23.92 22.68
N ASN A 6 -34.92 -23.73 22.58
CA ASN A 6 -35.48 -22.53 21.92
C ASN A 6 -35.23 -21.25 22.71
N VAL A 7 -35.22 -21.29 24.05
CA VAL A 7 -34.96 -20.14 24.91
C VAL A 7 -33.50 -19.69 24.81
N ALA A 8 -32.55 -20.62 24.77
CA ALA A 8 -31.11 -20.27 24.67
C ALA A 8 -30.74 -19.64 23.30
N VAL A 9 -31.40 -20.08 22.23
CA VAL A 9 -31.21 -19.51 20.89
C VAL A 9 -31.83 -18.11 20.79
N VAL A 10 -33.04 -17.92 21.34
CA VAL A 10 -33.71 -16.59 21.36
C VAL A 10 -32.93 -15.58 22.18
N VAL A 11 -32.39 -15.96 23.34
CA VAL A 11 -31.54 -15.05 24.19
C VAL A 11 -30.25 -14.68 23.44
N GLY A 12 -29.62 -15.59 22.69
CA GLY A 12 -28.44 -15.29 21.88
C GLY A 12 -28.71 -14.27 20.75
N VAL A 13 -29.88 -14.35 20.09
CA VAL A 13 -30.32 -13.43 19.04
C VAL A 13 -30.58 -12.03 19.58
N ILE A 14 -31.21 -11.91 20.73
CA ILE A 14 -31.49 -10.63 21.39
C ILE A 14 -30.19 -9.92 21.77
N PHE A 15 -29.17 -10.63 22.25
CA PHE A 15 -27.86 -10.07 22.55
C PHE A 15 -27.13 -9.52 21.32
N VAL A 16 -27.19 -10.21 20.18
CA VAL A 16 -26.54 -9.77 18.91
C VAL A 16 -27.25 -8.55 18.31
N LEU A 17 -28.59 -8.50 18.36
CA LEU A 17 -29.36 -7.35 17.87
C LEU A 17 -29.20 -6.11 18.78
N ALA A 18 -29.13 -6.27 20.10
CA ALA A 18 -28.85 -5.19 21.04
C ALA A 18 -27.44 -4.61 20.84
N PHE A 19 -26.44 -5.45 20.53
CA PHE A 19 -25.07 -5.01 20.25
C PHE A 19 -24.94 -4.27 18.92
N ALA A 20 -25.70 -4.66 17.89
CA ALA A 20 -25.72 -3.98 16.59
C ALA A 20 -26.34 -2.58 16.65
N VAL A 21 -27.35 -2.38 17.50
CA VAL A 21 -28.00 -1.07 17.69
C VAL A 21 -27.12 -0.09 18.48
N THR A 22 -26.28 -0.58 19.41
CA THR A 22 -25.36 0.27 20.19
C THR A 22 -24.16 0.77 19.40
N LEU A 23 -23.79 0.12 18.28
CA LEU A 23 -22.66 0.54 17.43
C LEU A 23 -23.02 1.67 16.44
N THR A 24 -24.30 2.00 16.27
CA THR A 24 -24.74 3.01 15.30
C THR A 24 -25.12 4.37 15.89
N GLN A 25 -25.12 4.53 17.23
CA GLN A 25 -25.41 5.81 17.88
C GLN A 25 -24.37 6.18 18.94
N SER A 26 -23.40 6.99 18.53
CA SER A 26 -22.62 7.81 19.46
C SER A 26 -23.42 9.07 19.82
N ASP A 27 -23.52 9.35 21.11
CA ASP A 27 -24.17 10.49 21.78
C ASP A 27 -25.68 10.37 22.01
N ASN A 28 -26.02 9.68 23.03
CA ASN A 28 -26.90 10.00 24.18
C ASN A 28 -27.23 8.72 24.92
N GLN A 29 -27.01 8.71 26.23
CA GLN A 29 -27.39 7.61 27.11
C GLN A 29 -28.90 7.41 27.05
N VAL A 30 -29.36 6.50 26.20
CA VAL A 30 -30.69 5.91 26.28
C VAL A 30 -30.46 4.41 26.44
N GLU A 31 -30.55 3.95 27.68
CA GLU A 31 -30.80 2.53 27.97
C GLU A 31 -32.18 2.20 27.38
N SER A 32 -32.22 1.84 26.09
CA SER A 32 -33.39 1.21 25.51
C SER A 32 -33.43 -0.23 26.00
N GLN A 33 -34.22 -0.50 27.01
CA GLN A 33 -34.65 -1.87 27.32
C GLN A 33 -35.49 -2.36 26.12
N ILE A 34 -34.86 -3.15 25.23
CA ILE A 34 -35.58 -3.89 24.20
C ILE A 34 -36.32 -5.01 24.94
N ASN A 35 -37.66 -4.86 25.10
CA ASN A 35 -38.49 -5.92 25.61
C ASN A 35 -38.54 -7.07 24.57
N GLU A 36 -38.48 -8.31 25.04
CA GLU A 36 -38.57 -9.52 24.18
C GLU A 36 -39.84 -9.51 23.30
N ASP A 37 -40.90 -8.84 23.76
CA ASP A 37 -42.19 -8.72 23.08
C ASP A 37 -42.19 -7.68 21.92
N ASP A 38 -41.17 -6.84 21.80
CA ASP A 38 -41.11 -5.76 20.79
C ASP A 38 -40.39 -6.19 19.50
N ILE A 39 -39.85 -7.42 19.43
CA ILE A 39 -39.20 -7.93 18.22
C ILE A 39 -40.27 -8.59 17.34
N PRO A 40 -40.53 -8.09 16.11
CA PRO A 40 -41.49 -8.72 15.21
C PRO A 40 -41.11 -10.16 14.93
N GLU A 41 -42.08 -11.08 15.08
CA GLU A 41 -41.85 -12.51 14.79
C GLU A 41 -41.32 -12.75 13.37
N GLU A 42 -41.65 -11.89 12.41
CA GLU A 42 -41.14 -11.94 11.04
C GLU A 42 -39.60 -11.74 10.97
N LEU A 43 -39.04 -10.83 11.77
CA LEU A 43 -37.59 -10.63 11.83
C LEU A 43 -36.87 -11.83 12.45
N ILE A 44 -37.47 -12.44 13.47
CA ILE A 44 -36.96 -13.68 14.07
C ILE A 44 -37.02 -14.82 13.05
N TYR A 45 -38.13 -14.94 12.32
CA TYR A 45 -38.31 -15.97 11.30
C TYR A 45 -37.38 -15.83 10.11
N GLU A 46 -37.18 -14.60 9.60
CA GLU A 46 -36.23 -14.30 8.53
C GLU A 46 -34.77 -14.57 8.99
N TRP A 47 -34.45 -14.25 10.25
CA TRP A 47 -33.14 -14.53 10.82
C TRP A 47 -32.92 -16.04 11.01
N LEU A 48 -33.91 -16.76 11.55
CA LEU A 48 -33.86 -18.22 11.73
C LEU A 48 -33.77 -18.96 10.39
N LYS A 49 -34.39 -18.42 9.33
CA LYS A 49 -34.31 -18.97 7.96
C LYS A 49 -32.92 -18.74 7.36
N LYS A 50 -32.23 -17.67 7.76
CA LYS A 50 -30.87 -17.34 7.33
C LYS A 50 -29.82 -18.05 8.16
N TYR A 51 -30.15 -18.39 9.40
CA TYR A 51 -29.30 -19.12 10.34
C TYR A 51 -29.77 -20.57 10.43
N ASP A 52 -29.07 -21.47 9.73
CA ASP A 52 -29.27 -22.90 9.88
C ASP A 52 -28.34 -23.45 10.99
N PRO A 53 -28.85 -23.72 12.21
CA PRO A 53 -28.02 -24.23 13.29
C PRO A 53 -27.54 -25.67 13.05
N SER A 54 -28.02 -26.32 11.97
CA SER A 54 -27.54 -27.64 11.55
C SER A 54 -26.30 -27.55 10.66
N GLU A 55 -25.94 -26.35 10.15
CA GLU A 55 -24.74 -26.15 9.38
C GLU A 55 -23.49 -26.24 10.26
N GLN A 56 -22.84 -27.38 10.23
CA GLN A 56 -21.54 -27.54 10.85
C GLN A 56 -20.47 -26.92 9.96
N THR A 57 -19.75 -25.94 10.46
CA THR A 57 -18.70 -25.26 9.72
C THR A 57 -17.42 -25.11 10.53
N ILE A 58 -16.29 -25.00 9.83
CA ILE A 58 -15.01 -24.58 10.40
C ILE A 58 -14.50 -23.36 9.63
N SER A 59 -14.07 -22.34 10.35
CA SER A 59 -13.43 -21.15 9.78
C SER A 59 -11.94 -21.22 10.03
N VAL A 60 -11.14 -21.05 8.97
CA VAL A 60 -9.68 -21.15 9.03
C VAL A 60 -9.06 -20.05 8.19
N SER A 61 -7.97 -19.47 8.67
CA SER A 61 -7.18 -18.53 7.88
C SER A 61 -5.96 -19.22 7.29
N GLY A 62 -5.72 -18.96 6.01
CA GLY A 62 -4.52 -19.36 5.30
C GLY A 62 -3.66 -18.16 4.97
N THR A 63 -2.35 -18.40 4.90
CA THR A 63 -1.34 -17.38 4.60
C THR A 63 -0.33 -17.97 3.64
N ALA A 64 0.03 -17.20 2.63
CA ALA A 64 1.15 -17.51 1.75
C ALA A 64 2.04 -16.28 1.57
N THR A 65 3.34 -16.52 1.40
CA THR A 65 4.35 -15.47 1.26
C THR A 65 5.31 -15.84 0.15
N ALA A 66 5.65 -14.88 -0.70
CA ALA A 66 6.68 -15.01 -1.72
C ALA A 66 7.67 -13.84 -1.63
N SER A 67 8.93 -14.11 -1.93
CA SER A 67 9.95 -13.08 -2.10
C SER A 67 10.26 -12.94 -3.58
N SER A 68 10.34 -11.70 -4.07
CA SER A 68 10.64 -11.42 -5.47
C SER A 68 11.51 -10.18 -5.62
N SER A 69 12.49 -10.25 -6.52
CA SER A 69 13.30 -9.09 -6.87
C SER A 69 12.45 -8.10 -7.67
N PRO A 70 12.56 -6.79 -7.42
CA PRO A 70 11.87 -5.76 -8.21
C PRO A 70 12.30 -5.81 -9.68
N ASP A 71 11.43 -5.37 -10.57
CA ASP A 71 11.65 -5.27 -12.01
C ASP A 71 11.38 -3.87 -12.56
N THR A 72 11.06 -2.94 -11.69
CA THR A 72 10.79 -1.54 -12.03
C THR A 72 11.60 -0.63 -11.11
N LEU A 73 12.29 0.32 -11.71
CA LEU A 73 13.02 1.41 -11.06
C LEU A 73 12.23 2.70 -11.27
N ILE A 74 11.98 3.43 -10.18
CA ILE A 74 11.42 4.77 -10.22
C ILE A 74 12.46 5.74 -9.67
N ILE A 75 12.78 6.77 -10.45
CA ILE A 75 13.65 7.87 -10.03
C ILE A 75 12.86 9.18 -10.11
N VAL A 76 12.82 9.90 -8.99
CA VAL A 76 12.20 11.22 -8.91
C VAL A 76 13.31 12.26 -8.81
N LEU A 77 13.52 13.00 -9.89
CA LEU A 77 14.56 14.02 -10.00
C LEU A 77 14.05 15.25 -10.76
N GLY A 78 14.79 16.34 -10.73
CA GLY A 78 14.36 17.53 -11.44
C GLY A 78 15.33 18.67 -11.40
N VAL A 79 14.82 19.83 -11.81
CA VAL A 79 15.56 21.09 -11.87
C VAL A 79 14.86 22.13 -11.01
N GLU A 80 15.63 22.81 -10.19
CA GLU A 80 15.23 24.01 -9.49
C GLU A 80 16.09 25.18 -9.97
N SER A 81 15.47 26.29 -10.33
CA SER A 81 16.14 27.54 -10.72
C SER A 81 15.64 28.72 -9.89
N VAL A 82 16.48 29.73 -9.76
CA VAL A 82 16.17 30.96 -9.01
C VAL A 82 16.69 32.14 -9.81
N ALA A 83 15.79 33.09 -10.14
CA ALA A 83 16.14 34.34 -10.83
C ALA A 83 15.38 35.53 -10.26
N LYS A 84 15.71 36.73 -10.73
CA LYS A 84 15.06 37.97 -10.26
C LYS A 84 13.61 38.10 -10.70
N THR A 85 13.25 37.51 -11.82
CA THR A 85 11.87 37.48 -12.35
C THR A 85 11.39 36.06 -12.55
N ALA A 86 10.07 35.83 -12.44
CA ALA A 86 9.46 34.53 -12.68
C ALA A 86 9.74 34.02 -14.10
N ASN A 87 9.74 34.91 -15.09
CA ASN A 87 9.95 34.56 -16.50
C ASN A 87 11.39 34.09 -16.75
N GLU A 88 12.36 34.72 -16.14
CA GLU A 88 13.78 34.41 -16.24
C GLU A 88 14.05 33.02 -15.58
N SER A 89 13.54 32.83 -14.34
CA SER A 89 13.66 31.57 -13.65
C SER A 89 12.99 30.42 -14.41
N LEU A 90 11.80 30.66 -15.00
CA LEU A 90 11.10 29.67 -15.83
C LEU A 90 11.92 29.31 -17.09
N SER A 91 12.51 30.32 -17.77
CA SER A 91 13.31 30.07 -18.96
C SER A 91 14.55 29.22 -18.66
N GLU A 92 15.28 29.55 -17.58
CA GLU A 92 16.45 28.78 -17.13
C GLU A 92 16.06 27.35 -16.77
N ASN A 93 14.98 27.18 -16.00
CA ASN A 93 14.46 25.87 -15.63
C ASN A 93 14.12 25.01 -16.84
N SER A 94 13.37 25.58 -17.81
CA SER A 94 12.97 24.88 -19.02
C SER A 94 14.16 24.46 -19.87
N ASN A 95 15.16 25.29 -20.00
CA ASN A 95 16.37 24.98 -20.76
C ASN A 95 17.14 23.82 -20.12
N SER A 96 17.36 23.87 -18.81
CA SER A 96 18.05 22.81 -18.08
C SER A 96 17.27 21.50 -18.12
N LEU A 97 15.94 21.56 -17.93
CA LEU A 97 15.10 20.36 -17.96
C LEU A 97 15.09 19.69 -19.33
N ASN A 98 15.03 20.49 -20.41
CA ASN A 98 15.13 19.96 -21.79
C ASN A 98 16.46 19.25 -22.02
N SER A 99 17.55 19.77 -21.48
CA SER A 99 18.87 19.13 -21.56
C SER A 99 18.87 17.79 -20.82
N VAL A 100 18.28 17.75 -19.62
CA VAL A 100 18.13 16.52 -18.84
C VAL A 100 17.34 15.47 -19.60
N ILE A 101 16.13 15.84 -20.13
CA ILE A 101 15.28 14.92 -20.88
C ILE A 101 15.99 14.40 -22.14
N SER A 102 16.72 15.25 -22.87
CA SER A 102 17.48 14.84 -24.05
C SER A 102 18.56 13.83 -23.68
N SER A 103 19.37 14.11 -22.66
CA SER A 103 20.44 13.22 -22.24
C SER A 103 19.95 11.89 -21.71
N LEU A 104 18.83 11.88 -20.99
CA LEU A 104 18.14 10.66 -20.55
C LEU A 104 17.67 9.83 -21.76
N SER A 105 17.10 10.49 -22.77
CA SER A 105 16.66 9.82 -23.99
C SER A 105 17.83 9.23 -24.78
N ASP A 106 18.94 9.96 -24.86
CA ASP A 106 20.18 9.48 -25.51
C ASP A 106 20.82 8.28 -24.77
N SER A 107 20.56 8.20 -23.46
CA SER A 107 20.94 7.05 -22.62
C SER A 107 19.92 5.88 -22.68
N GLY A 108 18.91 6.02 -23.56
CA GLY A 108 17.93 4.98 -23.84
C GLY A 108 16.77 4.90 -22.87
N ILE A 109 16.45 5.98 -22.14
CA ILE A 109 15.20 6.13 -21.42
C ILE A 109 14.16 6.66 -22.40
N SER A 110 13.03 5.96 -22.53
CA SER A 110 11.94 6.42 -23.40
C SER A 110 11.33 7.71 -22.86
N LYS A 111 10.90 8.59 -23.75
CA LYS A 111 10.14 9.78 -23.32
C LYS A 111 8.80 9.43 -22.70
N ASP A 112 8.23 8.29 -23.06
CA ASP A 112 6.98 7.78 -22.50
C ASP A 112 7.16 7.34 -21.04
N ASP A 113 8.40 7.01 -20.64
CA ASP A 113 8.78 6.64 -19.28
C ASP A 113 9.08 7.85 -18.38
N ILE A 114 9.04 9.07 -18.95
CA ILE A 114 9.34 10.33 -18.24
C ILE A 114 8.05 11.13 -18.09
N GLN A 115 7.64 11.39 -16.86
CA GLN A 115 6.45 12.17 -16.54
C GLN A 115 6.79 13.33 -15.60
N THR A 116 6.10 14.46 -15.75
CA THR A 116 6.20 15.53 -14.74
C THR A 116 5.37 15.15 -13.51
N SER A 117 6.02 15.02 -12.39
CA SER A 117 5.36 14.73 -11.11
C SER A 117 4.99 15.97 -10.31
N ASN A 118 5.77 17.05 -10.46
CA ASN A 118 5.48 18.32 -9.79
C ASN A 118 6.04 19.49 -10.60
N PHE A 119 5.27 20.57 -10.63
CA PHE A 119 5.71 21.87 -11.17
C PHE A 119 5.22 22.99 -10.27
N SER A 120 6.14 23.89 -9.88
CA SER A 120 5.78 25.04 -9.02
C SER A 120 6.62 26.26 -9.32
N ILE A 121 6.01 27.43 -9.18
CA ILE A 121 6.66 28.75 -9.22
C ILE A 121 6.20 29.52 -7.98
N TYR A 122 7.14 30.08 -7.24
CA TYR A 122 6.81 30.90 -6.09
C TYR A 122 7.84 32.01 -5.85
N PRO A 123 7.39 33.18 -5.33
CA PRO A 123 8.29 34.26 -4.97
C PRO A 123 9.14 33.91 -3.75
N LEU A 124 10.38 34.37 -3.77
CA LEU A 124 11.27 34.36 -2.61
C LEU A 124 11.24 35.74 -1.97
N TYR A 125 11.14 35.76 -0.64
CA TYR A 125 11.03 36.99 0.13
C TYR A 125 12.27 37.18 1.00
N ASP A 126 12.76 38.41 1.04
CA ASP A 126 13.72 38.86 2.05
C ASP A 126 13.06 39.82 3.01
N ASN A 127 13.49 39.80 4.25
CA ASN A 127 13.12 40.79 5.25
C ASN A 127 14.21 41.84 5.32
N ILE A 128 13.88 43.08 4.98
CA ILE A 128 14.78 44.23 5.08
C ILE A 128 14.29 45.22 6.13
N GLU A 129 15.21 45.83 6.86
CA GLU A 129 14.92 46.91 7.79
C GLU A 129 14.95 48.23 7.03
N ASP A 130 13.87 49.02 7.15
CA ASP A 130 13.85 50.37 6.57
C ASP A 130 14.65 51.37 7.44
N SER A 131 14.85 52.56 6.93
CA SER A 131 15.62 53.63 7.65
C SER A 131 14.99 54.07 8.98
N ASN A 132 13.79 53.64 9.29
CA ASN A 132 13.06 53.92 10.52
C ASN A 132 13.07 52.74 11.51
N GLY A 133 13.78 51.66 11.20
CA GLY A 133 13.84 50.46 12.04
C GLY A 133 12.66 49.51 11.89
N ASN A 134 11.80 49.66 10.84
CA ASN A 134 10.69 48.75 10.57
C ASN A 134 11.10 47.66 9.58
N TRP A 135 10.68 46.44 9.87
CA TRP A 135 10.92 45.28 8.99
C TRP A 135 9.89 45.27 7.88
N GLN A 136 10.36 45.19 6.64
CA GLN A 136 9.50 45.04 5.45
C GLN A 136 9.91 43.78 4.69
N GLN A 137 8.89 43.05 4.21
CA GLN A 137 9.09 41.89 3.36
C GLN A 137 9.05 42.32 1.88
N ILE A 138 10.15 42.08 1.18
CA ILE A 138 10.25 42.37 -0.26
C ILE A 138 10.48 41.09 -1.06
N VAL A 139 9.98 41.05 -2.30
CA VAL A 139 10.29 39.94 -3.21
C VAL A 139 11.73 40.09 -3.70
N ASN A 140 12.58 39.12 -3.37
CA ASN A 140 13.98 39.10 -3.79
C ASN A 140 14.23 38.29 -5.07
N GLY A 141 13.30 37.45 -5.46
CA GLY A 141 13.40 36.62 -6.65
C GLY A 141 12.24 35.64 -6.77
N TYR A 142 12.35 34.75 -7.73
CA TYR A 142 11.38 33.68 -7.98
C TYR A 142 12.09 32.35 -8.11
N ARG A 143 11.50 31.33 -7.52
CA ARG A 143 11.97 29.96 -7.64
C ARG A 143 11.00 29.16 -8.50
N VAL A 144 11.55 28.44 -9.47
CA VAL A 144 10.83 27.47 -10.28
C VAL A 144 11.40 26.09 -9.96
N SER A 145 10.51 25.16 -9.66
CA SER A 145 10.86 23.75 -9.47
C SER A 145 10.03 22.89 -10.42
N ASN A 146 10.70 22.04 -11.20
CA ASN A 146 10.09 21.09 -12.09
C ASN A 146 10.70 19.72 -11.83
N ILE A 147 9.86 18.80 -11.36
CA ILE A 147 10.25 17.46 -10.92
C ILE A 147 9.67 16.45 -11.89
N LEU A 148 10.51 15.55 -12.36
CA LEU A 148 10.15 14.41 -13.20
C LEU A 148 10.13 13.13 -12.38
N SER A 149 9.25 12.22 -12.74
CA SER A 149 9.27 10.82 -12.36
C SER A 149 9.66 10.01 -13.60
N ILE A 150 10.68 9.21 -13.47
CA ILE A 150 11.21 8.33 -14.50
C ILE A 150 10.93 6.91 -14.04
N GLN A 151 10.20 6.14 -14.86
CA GLN A 151 9.91 4.74 -14.58
C GLN A 151 10.57 3.88 -15.66
N THR A 152 11.39 2.90 -15.27
CA THR A 152 12.13 2.06 -16.23
C THR A 152 12.41 0.67 -15.67
N GLU A 153 12.57 -0.31 -16.56
CA GLU A 153 13.01 -1.67 -16.21
C GLU A 153 14.55 -1.79 -16.07
N LYS A 154 15.29 -0.70 -16.32
CA LYS A 154 16.77 -0.69 -16.26
C LYS A 154 17.28 -0.53 -14.83
N ILE A 155 16.98 -1.48 -13.96
CA ILE A 155 17.28 -1.44 -12.53
C ILE A 155 18.76 -1.22 -12.25
N ASP A 156 19.62 -1.98 -12.94
CA ASP A 156 21.07 -1.95 -12.75
C ASP A 156 21.71 -0.64 -13.20
N SER A 157 20.98 0.19 -13.94
CA SER A 157 21.45 1.47 -14.47
C SER A 157 21.06 2.67 -13.61
N ALA A 158 20.53 2.47 -12.40
CA ALA A 158 20.05 3.56 -11.54
C ALA A 158 21.10 4.65 -11.32
N GLY A 159 22.32 4.26 -10.97
CA GLY A 159 23.44 5.19 -10.78
C GLY A 159 23.79 5.96 -12.06
N ASP A 160 23.92 5.27 -13.18
CA ASP A 160 24.24 5.89 -14.47
C ASP A 160 23.17 6.90 -14.92
N ILE A 161 21.88 6.58 -14.72
CA ILE A 161 20.76 7.46 -15.03
C ILE A 161 20.84 8.74 -14.24
N ILE A 162 21.13 8.64 -12.94
CA ILE A 162 21.28 9.81 -12.06
C ILE A 162 22.49 10.64 -12.45
N ASP A 163 23.64 10.01 -12.71
CA ASP A 163 24.86 10.70 -13.10
C ASP A 163 24.67 11.47 -14.43
N VAL A 164 23.99 10.86 -15.41
CA VAL A 164 23.62 11.51 -16.67
C VAL A 164 22.69 12.70 -16.42
N ALA A 165 21.65 12.52 -15.61
CA ALA A 165 20.70 13.59 -15.31
C ALA A 165 21.38 14.78 -14.60
N VAL A 166 22.20 14.51 -13.59
CA VAL A 166 22.91 15.55 -12.82
C VAL A 166 23.93 16.29 -13.71
N SER A 167 24.71 15.56 -14.51
CA SER A 167 25.65 16.15 -15.46
C SER A 167 24.99 17.03 -16.51
N SER A 168 23.71 16.78 -16.82
CA SER A 168 22.92 17.52 -17.80
C SER A 168 22.10 18.65 -17.22
N GLY A 169 22.18 18.90 -15.90
CA GLY A 169 21.55 20.04 -15.25
C GLY A 169 20.49 19.73 -14.20
N ALA A 170 20.19 18.45 -13.91
CA ALA A 170 19.38 18.09 -12.75
C ALA A 170 20.13 18.47 -11.47
N ASN A 171 19.48 19.19 -10.57
CA ASN A 171 20.04 19.63 -9.29
C ASN A 171 19.19 19.21 -8.09
N ARG A 172 18.17 18.40 -8.34
CA ARG A 172 17.32 17.79 -7.33
C ARG A 172 17.16 16.30 -7.64
N VAL A 173 17.48 15.45 -6.66
CA VAL A 173 17.13 14.03 -6.65
C VAL A 173 16.33 13.83 -5.38
N ASN A 174 15.04 13.53 -5.54
CA ASN A 174 14.10 13.51 -4.44
C ASN A 174 13.90 12.09 -3.90
N ASP A 175 13.84 11.11 -4.81
CA ASP A 175 13.56 9.73 -4.45
C ASP A 175 14.12 8.75 -5.48
N ILE A 176 14.47 7.57 -5.02
CA ILE A 176 14.84 6.41 -5.84
C ILE A 176 14.19 5.21 -5.18
N SER A 177 13.29 4.56 -5.89
CA SER A 177 12.61 3.38 -5.41
C SER A 177 12.61 2.25 -6.43
N PHE A 178 12.62 1.04 -5.92
CA PHE A 178 12.53 -0.19 -6.69
C PHE A 178 11.23 -0.86 -6.30
N GLN A 179 10.51 -1.37 -7.28
CA GLN A 179 9.23 -2.02 -7.05
C GLN A 179 8.95 -3.11 -8.07
N LEU A 180 7.98 -3.95 -7.77
CA LEU A 180 7.45 -4.91 -8.73
C LEU A 180 6.53 -4.18 -9.71
N SER A 181 6.62 -4.53 -11.00
CA SER A 181 5.62 -4.09 -11.98
C SER A 181 4.25 -4.66 -11.65
N ASP A 182 3.19 -3.95 -12.06
CA ASP A 182 1.80 -4.38 -11.84
C ASP A 182 1.57 -5.81 -12.39
N ASN A 183 2.11 -6.11 -13.58
CA ASN A 183 1.99 -7.42 -14.19
C ASN A 183 2.69 -8.54 -13.38
N LYS A 184 3.83 -8.24 -12.77
CA LYS A 184 4.56 -9.20 -11.96
C LYS A 184 3.88 -9.39 -10.61
N LEU A 185 3.41 -8.30 -10.02
CA LEU A 185 2.67 -8.31 -8.76
C LEU A 185 1.36 -9.10 -8.90
N GLU A 186 0.60 -8.90 -9.99
CA GLU A 186 -0.64 -9.64 -10.27
C GLU A 186 -0.37 -11.15 -10.35
N LYS A 187 0.63 -11.58 -11.10
CA LYS A 187 0.99 -13.01 -11.20
C LYS A 187 1.37 -13.62 -9.85
N ILE A 188 2.20 -12.91 -9.06
CA ILE A 188 2.59 -13.38 -7.73
C ILE A 188 1.36 -13.45 -6.82
N SER A 189 0.48 -12.47 -6.87
CA SER A 189 -0.74 -12.44 -6.08
C SER A 189 -1.68 -13.59 -6.40
N ASP A 190 -1.85 -13.92 -7.68
CA ASP A 190 -2.67 -15.05 -8.12
C ASP A 190 -2.13 -16.39 -7.58
N ASP A 191 -0.82 -16.60 -7.67
CA ASP A 191 -0.16 -17.79 -7.14
C ASP A 191 -0.30 -17.85 -5.60
N LEU A 192 -0.11 -16.73 -4.91
CA LEU A 192 -0.23 -16.65 -3.45
C LEU A 192 -1.65 -16.88 -2.97
N ILE A 193 -2.68 -16.45 -3.70
CA ILE A 193 -4.08 -16.74 -3.37
C ILE A 193 -4.31 -18.25 -3.38
N ALA A 194 -3.83 -18.95 -4.41
CA ALA A 194 -3.96 -20.40 -4.49
C ALA A 194 -3.24 -21.11 -3.34
N ASP A 195 -2.02 -20.68 -3.02
CA ASP A 195 -1.23 -21.25 -1.93
C ASP A 195 -1.85 -20.95 -0.55
N ALA A 196 -2.39 -19.75 -0.32
CA ALA A 196 -3.06 -19.40 0.92
C ALA A 196 -4.34 -20.23 1.12
N ILE A 197 -5.12 -20.50 0.05
CA ILE A 197 -6.28 -21.39 0.11
C ILE A 197 -5.85 -22.83 0.44
N ASN A 198 -4.77 -23.31 -0.16
CA ASN A 198 -4.20 -24.62 0.14
C ASN A 198 -3.76 -24.72 1.61
N ASP A 199 -3.09 -23.69 2.14
CA ASP A 199 -2.68 -23.62 3.54
C ASP A 199 -3.90 -23.65 4.49
N ALA A 200 -4.96 -22.86 4.18
CA ALA A 200 -6.21 -22.87 4.94
C ALA A 200 -6.85 -24.26 4.93
N THR A 201 -6.89 -24.92 3.75
CA THR A 201 -7.45 -26.25 3.60
C THR A 201 -6.71 -27.29 4.42
N GLN A 202 -5.38 -27.30 4.33
CA GLN A 202 -4.53 -28.20 5.14
C GLN A 202 -4.69 -27.99 6.64
N LYS A 203 -4.81 -26.73 7.08
CA LYS A 203 -5.07 -26.40 8.49
C LYS A 203 -6.42 -26.91 8.95
N ALA A 204 -7.47 -26.74 8.10
CA ALA A 204 -8.79 -27.25 8.39
C ALA A 204 -8.79 -28.79 8.49
N GLU A 205 -8.18 -29.50 7.55
CA GLU A 205 -8.08 -30.95 7.55
C GLU A 205 -7.36 -31.46 8.82
N LYS A 206 -6.22 -30.85 9.16
CA LYS A 206 -5.47 -31.19 10.38
C LYS A 206 -6.30 -31.00 11.65
N ALA A 207 -7.12 -29.94 11.71
CA ALA A 207 -8.00 -29.68 12.86
C ALA A 207 -9.18 -30.66 12.95
N LEU A 208 -9.66 -31.18 11.82
CA LEU A 208 -10.83 -32.06 11.77
C LEU A 208 -10.51 -33.52 12.05
N VAL A 209 -9.28 -33.99 11.79
CA VAL A 209 -8.87 -35.38 12.04
C VAL A 209 -9.14 -35.84 13.48
N PRO A 210 -8.74 -35.14 14.57
CA PRO A 210 -9.02 -35.54 15.94
C PRO A 210 -10.52 -35.56 16.27
N LEU A 211 -11.31 -34.77 15.55
CA LEU A 211 -12.76 -34.65 15.74
C LEU A 211 -13.55 -35.69 14.95
N LYS A 212 -12.89 -36.55 14.17
CA LYS A 212 -13.50 -37.50 13.22
C LYS A 212 -14.48 -36.83 12.27
N GLN A 213 -14.11 -35.65 11.78
CA GLN A 213 -14.88 -34.88 10.82
C GLN A 213 -14.07 -34.69 9.53
N LYS A 214 -14.75 -34.33 8.47
CA LYS A 214 -14.16 -34.04 7.15
C LYS A 214 -14.81 -32.83 6.51
N ILE A 215 -14.07 -32.16 5.63
CA ILE A 215 -14.59 -31.12 4.74
C ILE A 215 -15.53 -31.76 3.71
N VAL A 216 -16.71 -31.17 3.52
CA VAL A 216 -17.69 -31.60 2.52
C VAL A 216 -18.01 -30.51 1.48
N GLY A 217 -17.56 -29.29 1.72
CA GLY A 217 -17.74 -28.18 0.78
C GLY A 217 -17.16 -26.89 1.32
N VAL A 218 -17.21 -25.85 0.51
CA VAL A 218 -16.80 -24.48 0.86
C VAL A 218 -18.04 -23.64 1.01
N LYS A 219 -18.18 -22.93 2.13
CA LYS A 219 -19.26 -21.98 2.39
C LYS A 219 -18.91 -20.59 1.89
N SER A 220 -17.72 -20.12 2.20
CA SER A 220 -17.24 -18.81 1.76
C SER A 220 -15.72 -18.75 1.75
N VAL A 221 -15.20 -17.93 0.86
CA VAL A 221 -13.79 -17.52 0.81
C VAL A 221 -13.76 -16.00 0.84
N VAL A 222 -12.96 -15.44 1.72
CA VAL A 222 -12.69 -14.01 1.78
C VAL A 222 -11.19 -13.83 1.57
N ILE A 223 -10.83 -13.15 0.50
CA ILE A 223 -9.46 -12.79 0.20
C ILE A 223 -9.23 -11.41 0.82
N HIS A 224 -8.19 -11.29 1.62
CA HIS A 224 -7.80 -10.01 2.22
C HIS A 224 -6.74 -9.40 1.32
N ASP A 225 -7.17 -8.52 0.40
CA ASP A 225 -6.32 -7.82 -0.57
C ASP A 225 -5.42 -6.76 0.09
N ASN A 226 -4.81 -7.10 1.21
CA ASN A 226 -3.74 -6.29 1.78
C ASN A 226 -2.39 -6.77 1.20
N VAL A 227 -2.23 -6.63 -0.12
CA VAL A 227 -0.91 -6.73 -0.75
C VAL A 227 -0.15 -5.45 -0.38
N VAL A 228 0.33 -5.38 0.84
CA VAL A 228 1.27 -4.33 1.24
C VAL A 228 2.66 -4.93 1.09
N PRO A 229 3.47 -4.46 0.13
CA PRO A 229 4.87 -4.83 0.10
C PRO A 229 5.49 -4.43 1.44
N TYR A 230 5.89 -5.39 2.22
CA TYR A 230 6.63 -5.13 3.44
C TYR A 230 8.09 -4.90 3.03
N TYR A 231 8.50 -3.65 3.03
CA TYR A 231 9.91 -3.29 2.91
C TYR A 231 10.60 -3.65 4.23
N ASP A 232 11.24 -4.80 4.25
CA ASP A 232 12.17 -5.08 5.35
C ASP A 232 13.32 -4.08 5.22
N SER A 233 13.35 -3.13 6.14
CA SER A 233 14.45 -2.16 6.20
C SER A 233 15.73 -2.96 6.40
N PRO A 234 16.71 -2.89 5.49
CA PRO A 234 17.91 -3.68 5.61
C PRO A 234 18.54 -3.39 6.96
N MET A 235 18.59 -4.41 7.83
CA MET A 235 19.42 -4.42 9.02
C MET A 235 20.78 -3.91 8.56
N ARG A 236 21.27 -2.84 9.20
CA ARG A 236 22.60 -2.25 8.96
C ARG A 236 23.61 -3.39 8.94
N ALA A 237 23.93 -3.88 7.74
CA ALA A 237 25.14 -4.65 7.55
C ALA A 237 26.29 -3.72 7.95
N SER A 238 27.01 -4.07 8.99
CA SER A 238 28.24 -3.39 9.39
C SER A 238 29.19 -3.45 8.19
N PHE A 239 29.35 -2.30 7.54
CA PHE A 239 30.33 -2.10 6.48
C PHE A 239 31.73 -2.11 7.12
N ASP A 240 32.29 -3.29 7.26
CA ASP A 240 33.70 -3.48 7.59
C ASP A 240 34.44 -3.80 6.30
N GLY A 241 35.11 -2.79 5.75
CA GLY A 241 36.20 -2.95 4.81
C GLY A 241 35.84 -2.96 3.32
N PHE A 242 35.42 -1.85 2.74
CA PHE A 242 35.60 -1.58 1.32
C PHE A 242 36.82 -0.69 1.08
N ALA A 243 37.84 -1.28 0.44
CA ALA A 243 38.96 -0.55 -0.11
C ALA A 243 38.47 0.48 -1.15
N GLU A 244 39.01 1.71 -1.08
CA GLU A 244 38.83 2.78 -2.08
C GLU A 244 39.19 2.27 -3.48
N SER A 245 38.24 1.72 -4.20
CA SER A 245 38.30 1.62 -5.65
C SER A 245 37.39 2.68 -6.23
N SER A 246 37.92 3.49 -7.13
CA SER A 246 37.24 4.57 -7.84
C SER A 246 35.91 4.09 -8.45
N MET A 247 34.83 4.20 -7.70
CA MET A 247 33.49 3.98 -8.23
C MET A 247 33.09 5.17 -9.10
N LYS A 248 32.81 4.91 -10.36
CA LYS A 248 32.39 5.92 -11.34
C LYS A 248 30.91 6.29 -11.23
N SER A 249 30.12 5.55 -10.49
CA SER A 249 28.68 5.77 -10.30
C SER A 249 28.28 5.60 -8.84
N SER A 250 27.19 6.25 -8.42
CA SER A 250 26.63 6.12 -7.08
C SER A 250 26.16 4.68 -6.83
N PRO A 251 26.63 3.99 -5.76
CA PRO A 251 26.20 2.62 -5.50
C PRO A 251 24.75 2.61 -5.00
N ILE A 252 23.82 2.17 -5.86
CA ILE A 252 22.41 2.04 -5.56
C ILE A 252 22.05 0.58 -5.73
N MET A 253 21.46 -0.04 -4.71
CA MET A 253 21.14 -1.45 -4.68
C MET A 253 19.65 -1.66 -4.42
N SER A 254 19.02 -2.55 -5.18
CA SER A 254 17.68 -3.06 -4.89
C SER A 254 17.76 -4.22 -3.89
N GLY A 255 16.76 -4.36 -3.03
CA GLY A 255 16.50 -5.55 -2.23
C GLY A 255 15.35 -6.36 -2.81
N ASP A 256 15.15 -7.60 -2.32
CA ASP A 256 13.95 -8.36 -2.63
C ASP A 256 12.76 -7.82 -1.85
N GLU A 257 11.57 -7.87 -2.45
CA GLU A 257 10.30 -7.52 -1.81
C GLU A 257 9.57 -8.77 -1.36
N GLU A 258 9.01 -8.73 -0.15
CA GLU A 258 8.18 -9.80 0.39
C GLU A 258 6.69 -9.47 0.20
N ILE A 259 5.97 -10.36 -0.47
CA ILE A 259 4.54 -10.24 -0.74
C ILE A 259 3.82 -11.31 0.09
N THR A 260 2.80 -10.90 0.85
CA THR A 260 2.02 -11.82 1.68
C THR A 260 0.54 -11.69 1.35
N THR A 261 -0.13 -12.82 1.16
CA THR A 261 -1.58 -12.91 0.97
C THR A 261 -2.21 -13.69 2.10
N ASN A 262 -3.33 -13.18 2.60
CA ASN A 262 -4.13 -13.83 3.64
C ASN A 262 -5.53 -14.12 3.11
N VAL A 263 -6.04 -15.31 3.39
CA VAL A 263 -7.41 -15.71 3.07
C VAL A 263 -8.12 -16.24 4.31
N SER A 264 -9.41 -16.02 4.39
CA SER A 264 -10.29 -16.65 5.38
C SER A 264 -11.25 -17.56 4.66
N VAL A 265 -11.24 -18.84 5.00
CA VAL A 265 -12.10 -19.85 4.36
C VAL A 265 -13.02 -20.47 5.41
N VAL A 266 -14.30 -20.55 5.09
CA VAL A 266 -15.29 -21.26 5.87
C VAL A 266 -15.71 -22.52 5.11
N PHE A 267 -15.45 -23.66 5.71
CA PHE A 267 -15.80 -24.97 5.15
C PHE A 267 -17.03 -25.55 5.83
N TYR A 268 -17.89 -26.21 5.04
CA TYR A 268 -18.87 -27.13 5.56
C TYR A 268 -18.18 -28.42 5.98
N ILE A 269 -18.59 -28.96 7.13
CA ILE A 269 -18.01 -30.20 7.70
C ILE A 269 -19.08 -31.20 8.04
N SER A 270 -18.73 -32.49 8.02
CA SER A 270 -19.59 -33.59 8.47
C SER A 270 -18.77 -34.66 9.19
N GLN A 271 -19.46 -35.55 9.89
CA GLN A 271 -18.84 -36.75 10.43
C GLN A 271 -18.28 -37.64 9.30
N GLN A 272 -17.16 -38.30 9.56
CA GLN A 272 -16.56 -39.28 8.64
C GLN A 272 -17.46 -40.49 8.45
#